data_d06ee5d765a56e5136906a5c168c2503
#
_entry.id   d06ee5d765a56e5136906a5c168c2503
#
_cell.length_a   1.000
_cell.length_b   1.000
_cell.length_c   1.000
_cell.angle_alpha   90.00
_cell.angle_beta   90.00
_cell.angle_gamma   90.00
#
_symmetry.space_group_name_H-M   'P 1'
#
loop_
_entity.id
_entity.type
_entity.pdbx_description
1 polymer ?
#
loop_
_entity_poly.entity_id
_entity_poly.type
_entity_poly.pdbx_seq_one_letter_code
_entity_poly.pdbx_strand_id
1 'polypeptide(L)'
;MLSLPPLVAANLVLLAAVLTLFPCVLVWRAIQRAGALYHGSRRKLYEDAVTEALDCSGPSALAAALQLRLPGDAAAIEEALLAVIRGSRGPRFERLREAALRLGLFERNLRALRSPDRRERVRAMGALGDVRAKQAVTQILSTFESEDLNVKLVALKTLMDIGDPAAVSYFIAAAYLIPRVMVVPLAGMLPRLGPPGRRGVQTLVARFPASFPPRVLIELLRQAASEEGGAS
;
A
#
# COMPACT_ATOMS: atom_id res chain seq x y z
N MET A 1 -3.82 42.34 -50.59
CA MET A 1 -3.39 41.53 -49.47
C MET A 1 -4.17 41.96 -48.21
N LEU A 2 -5.20 41.21 -47.84
CA LEU A 2 -6.01 41.53 -46.65
C LEU A 2 -5.20 41.07 -45.41
N SER A 3 -4.62 42.02 -44.71
CA SER A 3 -4.00 41.76 -43.40
C SER A 3 -5.10 41.54 -42.39
N LEU A 4 -5.26 40.30 -41.90
CA LEU A 4 -6.16 39.97 -40.81
C LEU A 4 -5.73 40.76 -39.55
N PRO A 5 -6.68 41.39 -38.84
CA PRO A 5 -6.34 42.10 -37.61
C PRO A 5 -5.69 41.13 -36.61
N PRO A 6 -4.67 41.55 -35.87
CA PRO A 6 -3.85 40.67 -35.02
C PRO A 6 -4.68 39.87 -33.98
N LEU A 7 -5.79 40.41 -33.52
CA LEU A 7 -6.75 39.74 -32.64
C LEU A 7 -7.45 38.51 -33.29
N VAL A 8 -7.77 38.62 -34.59
CA VAL A 8 -8.40 37.49 -35.32
C VAL A 8 -7.39 36.39 -35.59
N ALA A 9 -6.14 36.75 -35.92
CA ALA A 9 -5.06 35.79 -36.10
C ALA A 9 -4.75 35.02 -34.80
N ALA A 10 -4.71 35.74 -33.67
CA ALA A 10 -4.49 35.11 -32.33
C ALA A 10 -5.63 34.12 -31.96
N ASN A 11 -6.88 34.49 -32.19
CA ASN A 11 -8.03 33.64 -31.95
C ASN A 11 -8.05 32.38 -32.85
N LEU A 12 -7.65 32.51 -34.11
CA LEU A 12 -7.52 31.36 -35.00
C LEU A 12 -6.43 30.39 -34.59
N VAL A 13 -5.29 30.90 -34.12
CA VAL A 13 -4.21 30.04 -33.57
C VAL A 13 -4.67 29.33 -32.29
N LEU A 14 -5.37 30.02 -31.42
CA LEU A 14 -5.91 29.45 -30.18
C LEU A 14 -6.96 28.37 -30.50
N LEU A 15 -7.86 28.61 -31.44
CA LEU A 15 -8.85 27.65 -31.88
C LEU A 15 -8.19 26.40 -32.50
N ALA A 16 -7.18 26.59 -33.36
CA ALA A 16 -6.41 25.49 -33.94
C ALA A 16 -5.68 24.66 -32.86
N ALA A 17 -5.09 25.32 -31.87
CA ALA A 17 -4.45 24.66 -30.75
C ALA A 17 -5.45 23.83 -29.91
N VAL A 18 -6.63 24.36 -29.63
CA VAL A 18 -7.70 23.63 -28.95
C VAL A 18 -8.18 22.44 -29.74
N LEU A 19 -8.41 22.63 -31.06
CA LEU A 19 -8.87 21.56 -31.97
C LEU A 19 -7.86 20.43 -32.14
N THR A 20 -6.56 20.70 -31.98
CA THR A 20 -5.50 19.67 -32.04
C THR A 20 -5.24 19.02 -30.68
N LEU A 21 -5.20 19.79 -29.60
CA LEU A 21 -4.93 19.25 -28.26
C LEU A 21 -6.09 18.45 -27.68
N PHE A 22 -7.32 18.87 -27.94
CA PHE A 22 -8.52 18.21 -27.41
C PHE A 22 -8.64 16.72 -27.82
N PRO A 23 -8.52 16.35 -29.11
CA PRO A 23 -8.53 14.95 -29.51
C PRO A 23 -7.33 14.17 -28.96
N CYS A 24 -6.14 14.77 -28.87
CA CYS A 24 -4.99 14.13 -28.24
C CYS A 24 -5.25 13.78 -26.76
N VAL A 25 -5.87 14.68 -26.02
CA VAL A 25 -6.26 14.43 -24.60
C VAL A 25 -7.34 13.35 -24.52
N LEU A 26 -8.33 13.35 -25.42
CA LEU A 26 -9.37 12.33 -25.46
C LEU A 26 -8.80 10.94 -25.79
N VAL A 27 -7.91 10.85 -26.79
CA VAL A 27 -7.23 9.59 -27.16
C VAL A 27 -6.37 9.11 -26.00
N TRP A 28 -5.58 9.99 -25.39
CA TRP A 28 -4.79 9.67 -24.19
C TRP A 28 -5.68 9.13 -23.06
N ARG A 29 -6.78 9.81 -22.79
CA ARG A 29 -7.74 9.40 -21.75
C ARG A 29 -8.45 8.08 -22.09
N ALA A 30 -8.74 7.83 -23.37
CA ALA A 30 -9.30 6.56 -23.84
C ALA A 30 -8.30 5.41 -23.67
N ILE A 31 -7.02 5.62 -24.03
CA ILE A 31 -5.94 4.64 -23.82
C ILE A 31 -5.77 4.34 -22.33
N GLN A 32 -5.76 5.35 -21.47
CA GLN A 32 -5.68 5.19 -20.02
C GLN A 32 -6.86 4.39 -19.48
N ARG A 33 -8.09 4.67 -19.94
CA ARG A 33 -9.30 3.94 -19.54
C ARG A 33 -9.32 2.51 -20.07
N ALA A 34 -8.94 2.31 -21.32
CA ALA A 34 -8.84 0.98 -21.91
C ALA A 34 -7.79 0.12 -21.18
N GLY A 35 -6.64 0.72 -20.86
CA GLY A 35 -5.63 0.07 -20.03
C GLY A 35 -6.16 -0.33 -18.64
N ALA A 36 -6.86 0.58 -17.97
CA ALA A 36 -7.44 0.32 -16.65
C ALA A 36 -8.51 -0.80 -16.69
N LEU A 37 -9.36 -0.82 -17.73
CA LEU A 37 -10.37 -1.87 -17.93
C LEU A 37 -9.72 -3.23 -18.25
N TYR A 38 -8.69 -3.24 -19.10
CA TYR A 38 -7.95 -4.44 -19.47
C TYR A 38 -7.21 -5.05 -18.26
N HIS A 39 -6.54 -4.20 -17.46
CA HIS A 39 -5.90 -4.64 -16.22
C HIS A 39 -6.91 -5.09 -15.17
N GLY A 40 -8.04 -4.39 -15.04
CA GLY A 40 -9.11 -4.75 -14.10
C GLY A 40 -9.76 -6.11 -14.40
N SER A 41 -10.00 -6.42 -15.68
CA SER A 41 -10.57 -7.71 -16.09
C SER A 41 -9.57 -8.86 -15.90
N ARG A 42 -8.30 -8.65 -16.25
CA ARG A 42 -7.23 -9.63 -16.00
C ARG A 42 -7.01 -9.87 -14.50
N ARG A 43 -7.01 -8.81 -13.71
CA ARG A 43 -6.85 -8.91 -12.27
C ARG A 43 -7.92 -9.82 -11.65
N LYS A 44 -9.20 -9.65 -12.01
CA LYS A 44 -10.29 -10.53 -11.53
C LYS A 44 -10.07 -11.98 -11.92
N LEU A 45 -9.70 -12.25 -13.18
CA LEU A 45 -9.40 -13.61 -13.64
C LEU A 45 -8.28 -14.26 -12.82
N TYR A 46 -7.26 -13.45 -12.43
CA TYR A 46 -6.16 -13.95 -11.61
C TYR A 46 -6.56 -14.14 -10.15
N GLU A 47 -7.36 -13.23 -9.60
CA GLU A 47 -7.91 -13.36 -8.23
C GLU A 47 -8.81 -14.60 -8.12
N ASP A 48 -9.64 -14.86 -9.14
CA ASP A 48 -10.49 -16.05 -9.21
C ASP A 48 -9.64 -17.32 -9.35
N ALA A 49 -8.63 -17.31 -10.22
CA ALA A 49 -7.71 -18.44 -10.39
C ALA A 49 -6.89 -18.73 -9.11
N VAL A 50 -6.46 -17.71 -8.38
CA VAL A 50 -5.78 -17.85 -7.08
C VAL A 50 -6.74 -18.46 -6.05
N THR A 51 -7.99 -18.00 -6.04
CA THR A 51 -9.00 -18.48 -5.09
C THR A 51 -9.37 -19.94 -5.37
N GLU A 52 -9.61 -20.30 -6.64
CA GLU A 52 -9.91 -21.67 -7.07
C GLU A 52 -8.74 -22.64 -6.77
N ALA A 53 -7.51 -22.22 -7.05
CA ALA A 53 -6.32 -23.01 -6.77
C ALA A 53 -6.06 -23.21 -5.28
N LEU A 54 -6.49 -22.25 -4.44
CA LEU A 54 -6.41 -22.37 -2.97
C LEU A 54 -7.33 -23.44 -2.42
N ASP A 55 -8.52 -23.57 -2.99
CA ASP A 55 -9.54 -24.52 -2.50
C ASP A 55 -9.18 -25.96 -2.90
N CYS A 56 -8.43 -26.14 -4.00
CA CYS A 56 -8.11 -27.44 -4.57
C CYS A 56 -6.72 -27.99 -4.20
N SER A 57 -5.79 -27.18 -3.64
CA SER A 57 -4.37 -27.55 -3.61
C SER A 57 -3.61 -26.97 -2.41
N GLY A 58 -2.52 -27.66 -2.02
CA GLY A 58 -1.55 -27.11 -1.06
C GLY A 58 -0.72 -25.96 -1.64
N PRO A 59 0.05 -25.21 -0.78
CA PRO A 59 0.77 -24.00 -1.19
C PRO A 59 1.79 -24.21 -2.32
N SER A 60 2.36 -25.42 -2.44
CA SER A 60 3.30 -25.76 -3.52
C SER A 60 2.57 -25.95 -4.86
N ALA A 61 1.41 -26.58 -4.85
CA ALA A 61 0.59 -26.78 -6.04
C ALA A 61 -0.03 -25.45 -6.50
N LEU A 62 -0.38 -24.55 -5.58
CA LEU A 62 -0.81 -23.20 -5.90
C LEU A 62 0.29 -22.41 -6.62
N ALA A 63 1.53 -22.40 -6.12
CA ALA A 63 2.65 -21.74 -6.75
C ALA A 63 2.92 -22.30 -8.16
N ALA A 64 2.92 -23.63 -8.32
CA ALA A 64 3.10 -24.30 -9.61
C ALA A 64 1.95 -24.00 -10.58
N ALA A 65 0.71 -24.02 -10.12
CA ALA A 65 -0.46 -23.71 -10.94
C ALA A 65 -0.44 -22.27 -11.46
N LEU A 66 -0.01 -21.32 -10.63
CA LEU A 66 0.12 -19.93 -11.03
C LEU A 66 1.24 -19.72 -12.04
N GLN A 67 2.37 -20.40 -11.88
CA GLN A 67 3.47 -20.35 -12.86
C GLN A 67 3.11 -21.00 -14.21
N LEU A 68 2.36 -22.10 -14.19
CA LEU A 68 1.94 -22.80 -15.41
C LEU A 68 0.83 -22.08 -16.18
N ARG A 69 -0.13 -21.47 -15.47
CA ARG A 69 -1.28 -20.79 -16.10
C ARG A 69 -0.93 -19.44 -16.72
N LEU A 70 0.18 -18.82 -16.31
CA LEU A 70 0.47 -17.41 -16.59
C LEU A 70 1.96 -17.17 -16.90
N PRO A 71 2.55 -17.85 -17.89
CA PRO A 71 3.93 -17.60 -18.26
C PRO A 71 4.07 -16.16 -18.80
N GLY A 72 4.87 -15.35 -18.13
CA GLY A 72 5.27 -14.00 -18.57
C GLY A 72 4.64 -12.82 -17.85
N ASP A 73 3.61 -13.01 -17.00
CA ASP A 73 2.94 -11.88 -16.32
C ASP A 73 3.14 -11.92 -14.77
N ALA A 74 4.41 -12.04 -14.36
CA ALA A 74 4.78 -12.14 -12.94
C ALA A 74 4.26 -10.97 -12.09
N ALA A 75 4.14 -9.78 -12.68
CA ALA A 75 3.65 -8.59 -11.98
C ALA A 75 2.13 -8.67 -11.71
N ALA A 76 1.35 -9.17 -12.68
CA ALA A 76 -0.09 -9.33 -12.51
C ALA A 76 -0.42 -10.45 -11.53
N ILE A 77 0.35 -11.54 -11.54
CA ILE A 77 0.24 -12.63 -10.54
C ILE A 77 0.52 -12.09 -9.14
N GLU A 78 1.59 -11.29 -8.99
CA GLU A 78 1.93 -10.65 -7.72
C GLU A 78 0.81 -9.77 -7.22
N GLU A 79 0.27 -8.89 -8.08
CA GLU A 79 -0.81 -7.98 -7.72
C GLU A 79 -2.08 -8.72 -7.30
N ALA A 80 -2.48 -9.75 -8.06
CA ALA A 80 -3.64 -10.57 -7.74
C ALA A 80 -3.45 -11.35 -6.43
N LEU A 81 -2.28 -11.97 -6.24
CA LEU A 81 -1.96 -12.70 -5.03
C LEU A 81 -1.97 -11.79 -3.81
N LEU A 82 -1.36 -10.61 -3.88
CA LEU A 82 -1.39 -9.61 -2.81
C LEU A 82 -2.80 -9.09 -2.52
N ALA A 83 -3.65 -8.95 -3.55
CA ALA A 83 -5.04 -8.56 -3.36
C ALA A 83 -5.83 -9.60 -2.56
N VAL A 84 -5.65 -10.88 -2.88
CA VAL A 84 -6.29 -11.98 -2.15
C VAL A 84 -5.72 -12.12 -0.72
N ILE A 85 -4.40 -11.94 -0.54
CA ILE A 85 -3.74 -11.92 0.77
C ILE A 85 -4.34 -10.86 1.70
N ARG A 86 -4.55 -9.63 1.21
CA ARG A 86 -5.13 -8.52 2.00
C ARG A 86 -6.51 -8.87 2.55
N GLY A 87 -7.32 -9.60 1.79
CA GLY A 87 -8.65 -10.06 2.20
C GLY A 87 -8.67 -11.32 3.06
N SER A 88 -7.52 -12.00 3.23
CA SER A 88 -7.44 -13.30 3.86
C SER A 88 -6.97 -13.23 5.32
N ARG A 89 -7.39 -14.20 6.13
CA ARG A 89 -7.00 -14.35 7.55
C ARG A 89 -6.82 -15.82 7.91
N GLY A 90 -6.12 -16.07 9.04
CA GLY A 90 -5.95 -17.42 9.58
C GLY A 90 -5.21 -18.37 8.62
N PRO A 91 -5.61 -19.65 8.56
CA PRO A 91 -4.90 -20.66 7.75
C PRO A 91 -4.84 -20.35 6.25
N ARG A 92 -5.85 -19.64 5.72
CA ARG A 92 -5.87 -19.19 4.33
C ARG A 92 -4.77 -18.17 4.04
N PHE A 93 -4.57 -17.21 4.94
CA PHE A 93 -3.48 -16.24 4.85
C PHE A 93 -2.11 -16.92 4.84
N GLU A 94 -1.87 -17.87 5.75
CA GLU A 94 -0.58 -18.55 5.83
C GLU A 94 -0.27 -19.38 4.56
N ARG A 95 -1.25 -20.05 3.97
CA ARG A 95 -1.08 -20.77 2.69
C ARG A 95 -0.72 -19.83 1.55
N LEU A 96 -1.40 -18.68 1.45
CA LEU A 96 -1.11 -17.67 0.42
C LEU A 96 0.26 -17.04 0.62
N ARG A 97 0.62 -16.74 1.86
CA ARG A 97 1.92 -16.21 2.23
C ARG A 97 3.03 -17.19 1.85
N GLU A 98 2.87 -18.46 2.13
CA GLU A 98 3.84 -19.48 1.75
C GLU A 98 3.97 -19.61 0.22
N ALA A 99 2.87 -19.55 -0.53
CA ALA A 99 2.89 -19.52 -1.98
C ALA A 99 3.63 -18.28 -2.51
N ALA A 100 3.40 -17.10 -1.90
CA ALA A 100 4.12 -15.88 -2.24
C ALA A 100 5.63 -16.00 -2.02
N LEU A 101 6.05 -16.61 -0.91
CA LEU A 101 7.46 -16.90 -0.64
C LEU A 101 8.05 -17.84 -1.71
N ARG A 102 7.36 -18.92 -2.06
CA ARG A 102 7.81 -19.87 -3.10
C ARG A 102 7.90 -19.27 -4.50
N LEU A 103 7.08 -18.28 -4.81
CA LEU A 103 7.13 -17.51 -6.04
C LEU A 103 8.27 -16.46 -6.07
N GLY A 104 9.06 -16.37 -5.00
CA GLY A 104 10.18 -15.42 -4.88
C GLY A 104 9.72 -13.97 -4.75
N LEU A 105 8.46 -13.73 -4.32
CA LEU A 105 7.92 -12.38 -4.16
C LEU A 105 8.65 -11.62 -3.05
N PHE A 106 9.02 -12.33 -2.00
CA PHE A 106 9.76 -11.75 -0.87
C PHE A 106 11.11 -11.20 -1.33
N GLU A 107 11.94 -12.03 -1.96
CA GLU A 107 13.29 -11.65 -2.40
C GLU A 107 13.26 -10.54 -3.44
N ARG A 108 12.26 -10.57 -4.34
CA ARG A 108 12.08 -9.53 -5.35
C ARG A 108 11.75 -8.19 -4.69
N ASN A 109 10.80 -8.16 -3.76
CA ASN A 109 10.41 -6.94 -3.08
C ASN A 109 11.50 -6.45 -2.11
N LEU A 110 12.24 -7.35 -1.49
CA LEU A 110 13.39 -6.99 -0.66
C LEU A 110 14.49 -6.29 -1.49
N ARG A 111 14.76 -6.78 -2.72
CA ARG A 111 15.66 -6.09 -3.65
C ARG A 111 15.10 -4.75 -4.12
N ALA A 112 13.81 -4.68 -4.39
CA ALA A 112 13.14 -3.47 -4.84
C ALA A 112 13.11 -2.35 -3.78
N LEU A 113 13.29 -2.65 -2.49
CA LEU A 113 13.52 -1.62 -1.46
C LEU A 113 14.79 -0.79 -1.71
N ARG A 114 15.75 -1.31 -2.49
CA ARG A 114 17.00 -0.62 -2.85
C ARG A 114 16.94 0.04 -4.23
N SER A 115 15.79 0.01 -4.88
CA SER A 115 15.61 0.64 -6.20
C SER A 115 15.84 2.16 -6.13
N PRO A 116 16.47 2.77 -7.13
CA PRO A 116 16.52 4.22 -7.26
C PRO A 116 15.12 4.83 -7.46
N ASP A 117 14.18 4.09 -8.06
CA ASP A 117 12.80 4.55 -8.24
C ASP A 117 12.01 4.49 -6.91
N ARG A 118 11.61 5.67 -6.45
CA ARG A 118 10.77 5.84 -5.26
C ARG A 118 9.46 5.06 -5.34
N ARG A 119 8.81 5.02 -6.51
CA ARG A 119 7.52 4.31 -6.69
C ARG A 119 7.70 2.81 -6.50
N GLU A 120 8.80 2.29 -6.98
CA GLU A 120 9.14 0.88 -6.82
C GLU A 120 9.41 0.54 -5.35
N ARG A 121 10.16 1.40 -4.63
CA ARG A 121 10.39 1.22 -3.18
C ARG A 121 9.08 1.23 -2.39
N VAL A 122 8.20 2.19 -2.66
CA VAL A 122 6.87 2.30 -1.99
C VAL A 122 6.01 1.06 -2.28
N ARG A 123 5.99 0.58 -3.53
CA ARG A 123 5.27 -0.64 -3.89
C ARG A 123 5.82 -1.86 -3.16
N ALA A 124 7.13 -1.99 -3.11
CA ALA A 124 7.80 -3.08 -2.41
C ALA A 124 7.50 -3.10 -0.91
N MET A 125 7.52 -1.92 -0.25
CA MET A 125 7.10 -1.80 1.16
C MET A 125 5.68 -2.30 1.37
N GLY A 126 4.72 -1.86 0.53
CA GLY A 126 3.34 -2.31 0.60
C GLY A 126 3.21 -3.83 0.47
N ALA A 127 3.88 -4.42 -0.52
CA ALA A 127 3.88 -5.87 -0.73
C ALA A 127 4.46 -6.65 0.46
N LEU A 128 5.56 -6.16 1.06
CA LEU A 128 6.17 -6.76 2.24
C LEU A 128 5.29 -6.65 3.49
N GLY A 129 4.54 -5.55 3.62
CA GLY A 129 3.52 -5.38 4.65
C GLY A 129 2.37 -6.36 4.50
N ASP A 130 1.83 -6.51 3.29
CA ASP A 130 0.73 -7.41 2.98
C ASP A 130 1.07 -8.87 3.35
N VAL A 131 2.30 -9.33 3.09
CA VAL A 131 2.76 -10.68 3.46
C VAL A 131 3.32 -10.78 4.88
N ARG A 132 3.29 -9.70 5.65
CA ARG A 132 3.84 -9.61 7.02
C ARG A 132 5.27 -10.11 7.13
N ALA A 133 6.13 -9.62 6.26
CA ALA A 133 7.52 -10.07 6.11
C ALA A 133 8.42 -9.55 7.25
N LYS A 134 8.47 -10.24 8.39
CA LYS A 134 9.28 -9.85 9.56
C LYS A 134 10.77 -9.68 9.22
N GLN A 135 11.29 -10.48 8.28
CA GLN A 135 12.69 -10.42 7.86
C GLN A 135 13.04 -9.10 7.14
N ALA A 136 12.03 -8.36 6.64
CA ALA A 136 12.25 -7.09 5.96
C ALA A 136 12.36 -5.88 6.92
N VAL A 137 12.03 -6.04 8.20
CA VAL A 137 11.95 -4.95 9.19
C VAL A 137 13.22 -4.11 9.22
N THR A 138 14.38 -4.75 9.38
CA THR A 138 15.67 -4.03 9.44
C THR A 138 15.94 -3.19 8.20
N GLN A 139 15.61 -3.73 7.02
CA GLN A 139 15.82 -3.01 5.77
C GLN A 139 14.79 -1.88 5.57
N ILE A 140 13.56 -2.05 6.02
CA ILE A 140 12.54 -1.00 6.02
C ILE A 140 12.97 0.13 6.97
N LEU A 141 13.50 -0.20 8.15
CA LEU A 141 13.99 0.79 9.11
C LEU A 141 15.18 1.59 8.56
N SER A 142 16.13 0.96 7.87
CA SER A 142 17.25 1.68 7.23
C SER A 142 16.78 2.64 6.14
N THR A 143 15.72 2.29 5.42
CA THR A 143 15.09 3.16 4.43
C THR A 143 14.38 4.35 5.08
N PHE A 144 13.80 4.15 6.27
CA PHE A 144 13.09 5.19 7.00
C PHE A 144 13.95 6.42 7.32
N GLU A 145 15.23 6.25 7.60
CA GLU A 145 16.13 7.36 7.96
C GLU A 145 16.46 8.28 6.78
N SER A 146 16.55 7.72 5.58
CA SER A 146 17.04 8.41 4.36
C SER A 146 15.96 9.00 3.47
N GLU A 147 14.66 8.73 3.73
CA GLU A 147 13.56 9.04 2.81
C GLU A 147 12.77 10.29 3.20
N ASP A 148 11.98 10.78 2.25
CA ASP A 148 11.02 11.85 2.50
C ASP A 148 9.84 11.40 3.40
N LEU A 149 9.08 12.37 3.90
CA LEU A 149 7.97 12.12 4.81
C LEU A 149 6.94 11.11 4.27
N ASN A 150 6.62 11.16 2.97
CA ASN A 150 5.61 10.28 2.40
C ASN A 150 6.08 8.82 2.40
N VAL A 151 7.36 8.59 2.07
CA VAL A 151 7.95 7.25 2.11
C VAL A 151 8.06 6.75 3.55
N LYS A 152 8.44 7.63 4.49
CA LYS A 152 8.43 7.33 5.93
C LYS A 152 7.06 6.89 6.43
N LEU A 153 5.99 7.54 5.98
CA LEU A 153 4.61 7.16 6.32
C LEU A 153 4.25 5.76 5.78
N VAL A 154 4.68 5.44 4.56
CA VAL A 154 4.47 4.10 3.99
C VAL A 154 5.28 3.06 4.76
N ALA A 155 6.55 3.34 5.06
CA ALA A 155 7.40 2.45 5.86
C ALA A 155 6.80 2.20 7.24
N LEU A 156 6.32 3.23 7.91
CA LEU A 156 5.66 3.14 9.21
C LEU A 156 4.40 2.27 9.14
N LYS A 157 3.53 2.53 8.14
CA LYS A 157 2.35 1.68 7.92
C LYS A 157 2.75 0.23 7.67
N THR A 158 3.78 0.00 6.86
CA THR A 158 4.29 -1.35 6.57
C THR A 158 4.76 -2.06 7.84
N LEU A 159 5.50 -1.39 8.71
CA LEU A 159 5.92 -1.94 10.00
C LEU A 159 4.73 -2.30 10.91
N MET A 160 3.68 -1.47 10.90
CA MET A 160 2.44 -1.76 11.63
C MET A 160 1.70 -2.96 11.03
N ASP A 161 1.64 -3.09 9.70
CA ASP A 161 1.00 -4.23 9.02
C ASP A 161 1.77 -5.54 9.28
N ILE A 162 3.11 -5.47 9.36
CA ILE A 162 3.97 -6.60 9.76
C ILE A 162 3.72 -7.01 11.22
N GLY A 163 3.30 -6.06 12.05
CA GLY A 163 3.09 -6.28 13.48
C GLY A 163 4.38 -6.14 14.29
N ASP A 164 5.34 -5.33 13.86
CA ASP A 164 6.60 -5.12 14.57
C ASP A 164 6.48 -4.04 15.65
N PRO A 165 6.83 -4.33 16.93
CA PRO A 165 6.76 -3.36 18.01
C PRO A 165 7.61 -2.10 17.80
N ALA A 166 8.69 -2.17 17.01
CA ALA A 166 9.53 -1.01 16.70
C ALA A 166 8.73 0.11 16.00
N ALA A 167 7.65 -0.23 15.27
CA ALA A 167 6.75 0.74 14.66
C ALA A 167 6.24 1.79 15.66
N VAL A 168 6.01 1.39 16.92
CA VAL A 168 5.51 2.29 17.98
C VAL A 168 6.50 3.42 18.25
N SER A 169 7.78 3.09 18.47
CA SER A 169 8.82 4.07 18.76
C SER A 169 9.02 5.05 17.60
N TYR A 170 9.07 4.54 16.37
CA TYR A 170 9.20 5.37 15.18
C TYR A 170 7.97 6.24 14.95
N PHE A 171 6.76 5.74 15.23
CA PHE A 171 5.56 6.55 15.12
C PHE A 171 5.55 7.70 16.13
N ILE A 172 5.88 7.43 17.39
CA ILE A 172 5.96 8.46 18.42
C ILE A 172 7.01 9.53 18.06
N ALA A 173 8.17 9.10 17.58
CA ALA A 173 9.23 10.02 17.17
C ALA A 173 8.85 10.88 15.95
N ALA A 174 8.07 10.31 15.01
CA ALA A 174 7.65 11.01 13.80
C ALA A 174 6.32 11.79 13.95
N ALA A 175 5.58 11.61 15.03
CA ALA A 175 4.22 12.13 15.18
C ALA A 175 4.11 13.66 15.00
N TYR A 176 5.15 14.42 15.35
CA TYR A 176 5.18 15.88 15.16
C TYR A 176 5.40 16.31 13.70
N LEU A 177 5.98 15.43 12.86
CA LEU A 177 6.21 15.65 11.42
C LEU A 177 5.02 15.21 10.56
N ILE A 178 4.17 14.33 11.11
CA ILE A 178 3.06 13.71 10.38
C ILE A 178 1.89 14.70 10.30
N PRO A 179 1.29 14.92 9.11
CA PRO A 179 0.07 15.70 8.98
C PRO A 179 -1.04 15.16 9.89
N ARG A 180 -1.76 16.03 10.58
CA ARG A 180 -2.82 15.63 11.55
C ARG A 180 -3.84 14.67 10.97
N VAL A 181 -4.19 14.81 9.69
CA VAL A 181 -5.11 13.92 8.97
C VAL A 181 -4.62 12.47 8.92
N MET A 182 -3.31 12.23 8.99
CA MET A 182 -2.70 10.90 8.97
C MET A 182 -2.40 10.34 10.36
N VAL A 183 -2.28 11.20 11.37
CA VAL A 183 -1.98 10.77 12.77
C VAL A 183 -3.09 9.86 13.30
N VAL A 184 -4.36 10.24 13.09
CA VAL A 184 -5.51 9.49 13.60
C VAL A 184 -5.61 8.08 13.00
N PRO A 185 -5.60 7.88 11.66
CA PRO A 185 -5.62 6.53 11.08
C PRO A 185 -4.44 5.66 11.52
N LEU A 186 -3.24 6.22 11.60
CA LEU A 186 -2.05 5.48 12.01
C LEU A 186 -2.09 5.11 13.50
N ALA A 187 -2.52 6.03 14.36
CA ALA A 187 -2.70 5.76 15.79
C ALA A 187 -3.71 4.64 16.04
N GLY A 188 -4.78 4.56 15.23
CA GLY A 188 -5.78 3.48 15.26
C GLY A 188 -5.23 2.10 14.90
N MET A 189 -4.04 2.00 14.31
CA MET A 189 -3.38 0.73 14.02
C MET A 189 -2.53 0.22 15.21
N LEU A 190 -2.09 1.12 16.10
CA LEU A 190 -1.19 0.77 17.20
C LEU A 190 -1.73 -0.32 18.15
N PRO A 191 -3.01 -0.33 18.55
CA PRO A 191 -3.52 -1.37 19.44
C PRO A 191 -3.33 -2.80 18.87
N ARG A 192 -3.27 -2.95 17.56
CA ARG A 192 -3.04 -4.25 16.89
C ARG A 192 -1.64 -4.82 17.16
N LEU A 193 -0.70 -3.99 17.62
CA LEU A 193 0.64 -4.40 18.02
C LEU A 193 0.70 -4.94 19.46
N GLY A 194 -0.45 -5.15 20.10
CA GLY A 194 -0.55 -5.67 21.46
C GLY A 194 -0.13 -4.66 22.53
N PRO A 195 0.42 -5.13 23.68
CA PRO A 195 0.77 -4.26 24.81
C PRO A 195 1.70 -3.08 24.48
N PRO A 196 2.75 -3.23 23.64
CA PRO A 196 3.56 -2.09 23.22
C PRO A 196 2.77 -1.02 22.47
N GLY A 197 1.87 -1.44 21.58
CA GLY A 197 1.04 -0.53 20.80
C GLY A 197 0.06 0.24 21.68
N ARG A 198 -0.57 -0.41 22.65
CA ARG A 198 -1.48 0.25 23.61
C ARG A 198 -0.76 1.31 24.45
N ARG A 199 0.40 0.99 24.99
CA ARG A 199 1.25 1.99 25.69
C ARG A 199 1.65 3.13 24.77
N GLY A 200 1.92 2.84 23.48
CA GLY A 200 2.18 3.84 22.46
C GLY A 200 1.01 4.81 22.26
N VAL A 201 -0.23 4.32 22.23
CA VAL A 201 -1.43 5.17 22.17
C VAL A 201 -1.51 6.09 23.38
N GLN A 202 -1.35 5.57 24.58
CA GLN A 202 -1.36 6.37 25.82
C GLN A 202 -0.29 7.46 25.79
N THR A 203 0.92 7.12 25.36
CA THR A 203 2.03 8.08 25.22
C THR A 203 1.70 9.17 24.18
N LEU A 204 1.14 8.80 23.03
CA LEU A 204 0.76 9.75 21.99
C LEU A 204 -0.32 10.70 22.45
N VAL A 205 -1.34 10.18 23.09
CA VAL A 205 -2.44 10.98 23.64
C VAL A 205 -1.95 11.96 24.70
N ALA A 206 -1.08 11.52 25.61
CA ALA A 206 -0.50 12.37 26.63
C ALA A 206 0.40 13.47 26.04
N ARG A 207 1.16 13.14 25.01
CA ARG A 207 2.14 14.06 24.40
C ARG A 207 1.54 15.02 23.39
N PHE A 208 0.49 14.59 22.67
CA PHE A 208 -0.12 15.32 21.56
C PHE A 208 -1.66 15.42 21.67
N PRO A 209 -2.23 15.87 22.78
CA PRO A 209 -3.69 15.86 22.99
C PRO A 209 -4.44 16.68 21.95
N ALA A 210 -3.87 17.80 21.51
CA ALA A 210 -4.45 18.67 20.50
C ALA A 210 -4.46 18.08 19.07
N SER A 211 -3.76 16.97 18.84
CA SER A 211 -3.73 16.30 17.52
C SER A 211 -4.93 15.41 17.28
N PHE A 212 -5.71 15.10 18.33
CA PHE A 212 -6.85 14.19 18.27
C PHE A 212 -8.16 14.91 18.55
N PRO A 213 -9.18 14.77 17.68
CA PRO A 213 -10.54 15.16 18.03
C PRO A 213 -11.03 14.41 19.29
N PRO A 214 -11.84 15.03 20.18
CA PRO A 214 -12.25 14.41 21.44
C PRO A 214 -12.89 13.02 21.30
N ARG A 215 -13.72 12.81 20.28
CA ARG A 215 -14.34 11.50 19.99
C ARG A 215 -13.32 10.42 19.62
N VAL A 216 -12.32 10.78 18.82
CA VAL A 216 -11.25 9.87 18.42
C VAL A 216 -10.34 9.53 19.61
N LEU A 217 -10.05 10.52 20.44
CA LEU A 217 -9.29 10.35 21.67
C LEU A 217 -9.93 9.30 22.60
N ILE A 218 -11.24 9.45 22.85
CA ILE A 218 -12.00 8.51 23.68
C ILE A 218 -11.97 7.11 23.09
N GLU A 219 -12.14 6.97 21.76
CA GLU A 219 -12.13 5.66 21.10
C GLU A 219 -10.75 5.00 21.16
N LEU A 220 -9.68 5.74 20.91
CA LEU A 220 -8.32 5.24 21.00
C LEU A 220 -7.98 4.77 22.44
N LEU A 221 -8.37 5.55 23.45
CA LEU A 221 -8.17 5.18 24.86
C LEU A 221 -9.01 3.97 25.23
N ARG A 222 -10.25 3.87 24.75
CA ARG A 222 -11.12 2.71 24.94
C ARG A 222 -10.52 1.44 24.35
N GLN A 223 -10.01 1.51 23.10
CA GLN A 223 -9.33 0.39 22.46
C GLN A 223 -8.04 -0.01 23.18
N ALA A 224 -7.32 0.96 23.74
CA ALA A 224 -6.13 0.68 24.54
C ALA A 224 -6.44 0.01 25.88
N ALA A 225 -7.63 0.25 26.45
CA ALA A 225 -8.05 -0.28 27.75
C ALA A 225 -8.80 -1.62 27.67
N SER A 226 -9.49 -1.92 26.55
CA SER A 226 -10.50 -2.99 26.46
C SER A 226 -9.95 -4.42 26.57
N GLU A 227 -8.63 -4.64 26.63
CA GLU A 227 -8.04 -5.97 26.81
C GLU A 227 -7.31 -6.16 28.16
N GLU A 228 -7.29 -5.15 29.03
CA GLU A 228 -6.78 -5.35 30.40
C GLU A 228 -7.77 -6.12 31.28
N GLY A 229 -9.06 -6.13 30.91
CA GLY A 229 -10.13 -6.81 31.65
C GLY A 229 -10.37 -8.29 31.29
N GLY A 230 -9.65 -8.83 30.29
CA GLY A 230 -9.85 -10.22 29.82
C GLY A 230 -8.80 -11.22 30.29
N ALA A 231 -7.88 -10.83 31.16
CA ALA A 231 -6.79 -11.68 31.68
C ALA A 231 -6.93 -11.96 33.18
N SER A 232 -8.17 -12.08 33.72
CA SER A 232 -8.45 -12.50 35.10
C SER A 232 -9.12 -13.87 35.10
#